data_66eb2197f568337d76b26deb886295fb
#
_entry.id   66eb2197f568337d76b26deb886295fb
#
_cell.length_a   1.000
_cell.length_b   1.000
_cell.length_c   1.000
_cell.angle_alpha   90.00
_cell.angle_beta   90.00
_cell.angle_gamma   90.00
#
_symmetry.space_group_name_H-M   'P 1'
#
loop_
_entity.id
_entity.type
_entity.pdbx_description
1 polymer ?
#
loop_
_entity_poly.entity_id
_entity_poly.type
_entity_poly.pdbx_seq_one_letter_code
_entity_poly.pdbx_strand_id
1 'polypeptide(L)'
;MEIKRDRYLNKLISFMWDGQVKVITGVRLCGKSYLLRNLFRAYLLEEGVPADHILSFELDLTRDIRYRNPLELANRVREIVENQREQFYLFVDEIQMSDEVPNPYNPDGKKITFYDALNDLKSLSNLDIYVTGSNSRMLSSDILTEFRGRSDEIRVHPLSFAEYYSAVGGDKEDAFENLRAL
;
A
#
# COMPACT_ATOMS: atom_id res chain seq x y z
N MET A 1 20.62 -6.12 -8.40
CA MET A 1 20.08 -7.40 -7.94
C MET A 1 18.61 -7.19 -7.63
N GLU A 2 17.73 -7.90 -8.29
CA GLU A 2 16.30 -7.82 -8.05
C GLU A 2 15.82 -9.07 -7.31
N ILE A 3 15.20 -8.89 -6.15
CA ILE A 3 14.65 -10.01 -5.37
C ILE A 3 13.20 -10.19 -5.79
N LYS A 4 12.92 -11.26 -6.49
CA LYS A 4 11.57 -11.64 -6.89
C LYS A 4 10.78 -12.11 -5.67
N ARG A 5 9.59 -11.56 -5.50
CA ARG A 5 8.65 -11.93 -4.45
C ARG A 5 7.33 -12.42 -5.08
N ASP A 6 7.45 -13.33 -6.02
CA ASP A 6 6.38 -13.79 -6.90
C ASP A 6 5.12 -14.22 -6.14
N ARG A 7 5.29 -14.89 -4.98
CA ARG A 7 4.16 -15.29 -4.13
C ARG A 7 3.28 -14.11 -3.72
N TYR A 8 3.90 -12.99 -3.33
CA TYR A 8 3.16 -11.80 -2.89
C TYR A 8 2.66 -10.99 -4.08
N LEU A 9 3.47 -10.89 -5.14
CA LEU A 9 3.08 -10.22 -6.38
C LEU A 9 1.85 -10.90 -7.00
N ASN A 10 1.87 -12.22 -7.14
CA ASN A 10 0.75 -12.98 -7.67
C ASN A 10 -0.52 -12.81 -6.82
N LYS A 11 -0.36 -12.68 -5.50
CA LYS A 11 -1.49 -12.42 -4.61
C LYS A 11 -2.07 -11.02 -4.82
N LEU A 12 -1.24 -9.99 -5.00
CA LEU A 12 -1.70 -8.64 -5.36
C LEU A 12 -2.47 -8.65 -6.69
N ILE A 13 -1.92 -9.33 -7.70
CA ILE A 13 -2.54 -9.49 -9.01
C ILE A 13 -3.91 -10.18 -8.90
N SER A 14 -4.03 -11.22 -8.09
CA SER A 14 -5.29 -11.96 -7.93
C SER A 14 -6.41 -11.16 -7.26
N PHE A 15 -6.08 -10.08 -6.53
CA PHE A 15 -7.04 -9.20 -5.88
C PHE A 15 -7.36 -7.93 -6.68
N MET A 16 -6.74 -7.75 -7.86
CA MET A 16 -7.01 -6.56 -8.68
C MET A 16 -8.51 -6.44 -9.00
N TRP A 17 -9.03 -5.25 -8.84
CA TRP A 17 -10.42 -4.87 -9.21
C TRP A 17 -11.54 -5.67 -8.52
N ASP A 18 -11.28 -6.25 -7.36
CA ASP A 18 -12.28 -6.96 -6.55
C ASP A 18 -13.22 -6.02 -5.73
N GLY A 19 -12.99 -4.71 -5.83
CA GLY A 19 -13.77 -3.68 -5.13
C GLY A 19 -13.40 -3.51 -3.65
N GLN A 20 -12.33 -4.16 -3.17
CA GLN A 20 -11.83 -4.03 -1.81
C GLN A 20 -10.55 -3.20 -1.76
N VAL A 21 -10.22 -2.66 -0.58
CA VAL A 21 -8.91 -2.07 -0.32
C VAL A 21 -7.92 -3.20 -0.03
N LYS A 22 -6.78 -3.23 -0.76
CA LYS A 22 -5.71 -4.19 -0.53
C LYS A 22 -4.76 -3.65 0.52
N VAL A 23 -4.70 -4.33 1.67
CA VAL A 23 -3.89 -3.91 2.82
C VAL A 23 -2.64 -4.79 2.92
N ILE A 24 -1.48 -4.21 2.67
CA ILE A 24 -0.20 -4.89 2.74
C ILE A 24 0.41 -4.65 4.12
N THR A 25 0.42 -5.69 4.95
CA THR A 25 0.95 -5.64 6.31
C THR A 25 2.27 -6.38 6.44
N GLY A 26 3.01 -6.10 7.50
CA GLY A 26 4.27 -6.77 7.81
C GLY A 26 5.16 -5.91 8.70
N VAL A 27 6.18 -6.53 9.28
CA VAL A 27 7.14 -5.80 10.12
C VAL A 27 7.87 -4.72 9.33
N ARG A 28 8.44 -3.75 10.04
CA ARG A 28 9.24 -2.71 9.40
C ARG A 28 10.39 -3.35 8.60
N LEU A 29 10.72 -2.79 7.43
CA LEU A 29 11.79 -3.25 6.54
C LEU A 29 11.59 -4.64 5.90
N CYS A 30 10.42 -5.27 6.00
CA CYS A 30 10.16 -6.57 5.35
C CYS A 30 9.92 -6.49 3.84
N GLY A 31 9.99 -5.30 3.23
CA GLY A 31 9.87 -5.12 1.78
C GLY A 31 8.46 -4.81 1.26
N LYS A 32 7.53 -4.32 2.10
CA LYS A 32 6.16 -3.91 1.68
C LYS A 32 6.18 -2.84 0.59
N SER A 33 6.89 -1.74 0.87
CA SER A 33 7.03 -0.61 -0.07
C SER A 33 7.70 -1.04 -1.38
N TYR A 34 8.71 -1.91 -1.30
CA TYR A 34 9.36 -2.47 -2.47
C TYR A 34 8.40 -3.34 -3.30
N LEU A 35 7.63 -4.21 -2.65
CA LEU A 35 6.60 -5.03 -3.31
C LEU A 35 5.59 -4.15 -4.07
N LEU A 36 5.08 -3.11 -3.43
CA LEU A 36 4.05 -2.26 -4.03
C LEU A 36 4.62 -1.33 -5.11
N ARG A 37 5.65 -0.55 -4.77
CA ARG A 37 6.13 0.55 -5.63
C ARG A 37 7.14 0.13 -6.70
N ASN A 38 7.80 -1.02 -6.52
CA ASN A 38 8.74 -1.55 -7.49
C ASN A 38 8.13 -2.73 -8.25
N LEU A 39 7.84 -3.83 -7.59
CA LEU A 39 7.41 -5.05 -8.29
C LEU A 39 6.01 -4.92 -8.89
N PHE A 40 5.03 -4.52 -8.10
CA PHE A 40 3.66 -4.40 -8.60
C PHE A 40 3.50 -3.24 -9.59
N ARG A 41 4.16 -2.10 -9.33
CA ARG A 41 4.20 -1.00 -10.28
C ARG A 41 4.84 -1.40 -11.62
N ALA A 42 5.95 -2.13 -11.60
CA ALA A 42 6.60 -2.62 -12.82
C ALA A 42 5.65 -3.55 -13.59
N TYR A 43 4.99 -4.48 -12.92
CA TYR A 43 3.97 -5.33 -13.51
C TYR A 43 2.86 -4.52 -14.20
N LEU A 44 2.30 -3.51 -13.54
CA LEU A 44 1.24 -2.68 -14.14
C LEU A 44 1.73 -1.93 -15.40
N LEU A 45 2.95 -1.42 -15.37
CA LEU A 45 3.54 -0.76 -16.55
C LEU A 45 3.77 -1.74 -17.70
N GLU A 46 4.19 -2.96 -17.43
CA GLU A 46 4.35 -4.05 -18.41
C GLU A 46 2.99 -4.47 -19.02
N GLU A 47 1.92 -4.45 -18.22
CA GLU A 47 0.54 -4.66 -18.69
C GLU A 47 -0.05 -3.45 -19.47
N GLY A 48 0.73 -2.39 -19.64
CA GLY A 48 0.34 -1.23 -20.44
C GLY A 48 -0.41 -0.14 -19.68
N VAL A 49 -0.45 -0.19 -18.34
CA VAL A 49 -1.04 0.89 -17.53
C VAL A 49 -0.15 2.13 -17.64
N PRO A 50 -0.69 3.30 -18.04
CA PRO A 50 0.08 4.54 -18.09
C PRO A 50 0.64 4.92 -16.71
N ALA A 51 1.85 5.47 -16.67
CA ALA A 51 2.52 5.79 -15.42
C ALA A 51 1.77 6.85 -14.58
N ASP A 52 1.06 7.76 -15.20
CA ASP A 52 0.22 8.80 -14.60
C ASP A 52 -1.13 8.28 -14.09
N HIS A 53 -1.51 7.05 -14.45
CA HIS A 53 -2.66 6.36 -13.87
C HIS A 53 -2.31 5.59 -12.57
N ILE A 54 -1.05 5.60 -12.16
CA ILE A 54 -0.58 5.00 -10.89
C ILE A 54 -0.25 6.13 -9.92
N LEU A 55 -1.24 6.49 -9.10
CA LEU A 55 -1.09 7.53 -8.08
C LEU A 55 -0.37 6.96 -6.87
N SER A 56 0.72 7.59 -6.43
CA SER A 56 1.53 7.09 -5.30
C SER A 56 1.79 8.18 -4.29
N PHE A 57 1.46 7.91 -3.02
CA PHE A 57 1.68 8.78 -1.88
C PHE A 57 2.48 8.04 -0.81
N GLU A 58 3.58 8.64 -0.34
CA GLU A 58 4.48 8.10 0.67
C GLU A 58 4.39 8.95 1.94
N LEU A 59 3.54 8.55 2.87
CA LEU A 59 3.17 9.39 4.03
C LEU A 59 4.32 9.60 5.04
N ASP A 60 5.38 8.81 4.96
CA ASP A 60 6.61 9.02 5.75
C ASP A 60 7.52 10.10 5.15
N LEU A 61 7.34 10.47 3.88
CA LEU A 61 8.14 11.47 3.21
C LEU A 61 7.58 12.90 3.37
N THR A 62 8.47 13.86 3.52
CA THR A 62 8.12 15.28 3.71
C THR A 62 7.39 15.88 2.51
N ARG A 63 7.68 15.42 1.29
CA ARG A 63 7.01 15.88 0.07
C ARG A 63 5.51 15.55 0.08
N ASP A 64 5.10 14.47 0.75
CA ASP A 64 3.71 14.01 0.83
C ASP A 64 3.07 14.28 2.20
N ILE A 65 3.72 15.08 3.07
CA ILE A 65 3.25 15.37 4.43
C ILE A 65 1.84 15.95 4.46
N ARG A 66 1.46 16.72 3.44
CA ARG A 66 0.12 17.29 3.28
C ARG A 66 -0.95 16.19 3.23
N TYR A 67 -0.62 15.05 2.60
CA TYR A 67 -1.54 13.94 2.39
C TYR A 67 -1.66 13.01 3.58
N ARG A 68 -0.98 13.30 4.70
CA ARG A 68 -1.31 12.72 6.01
C ARG A 68 -2.70 13.14 6.47
N ASN A 69 -3.16 14.29 6.02
CA ASN A 69 -4.55 14.71 6.19
C ASN A 69 -5.46 13.91 5.25
N PRO A 70 -6.40 13.10 5.78
CA PRO A 70 -7.26 12.24 4.97
C PRO A 70 -8.14 13.01 3.98
N LEU A 71 -8.58 14.22 4.31
CA LEU A 71 -9.38 15.05 3.41
C LEU A 71 -8.55 15.57 2.23
N GLU A 72 -7.31 15.97 2.47
CA GLU A 72 -6.41 16.44 1.41
C GLU A 72 -6.07 15.32 0.42
N LEU A 73 -5.82 14.10 0.93
CA LEU A 73 -5.62 12.94 0.07
C LEU A 73 -6.86 12.64 -0.78
N ALA A 74 -8.03 12.53 -0.12
CA ALA A 74 -9.28 12.18 -0.81
C ALA A 74 -9.62 13.21 -1.90
N ASN A 75 -9.52 14.51 -1.58
CA ASN A 75 -9.76 15.58 -2.54
C ASN A 75 -8.81 15.48 -3.74
N ARG A 76 -7.50 15.26 -3.49
CA ARG A 76 -6.51 15.15 -4.56
C ARG A 76 -6.78 13.97 -5.49
N VAL A 77 -7.11 12.82 -4.92
CA VAL A 77 -7.42 11.62 -5.72
C VAL A 77 -8.69 11.84 -6.55
N ARG A 78 -9.74 12.42 -5.95
CA ARG A 78 -10.99 12.74 -6.67
C ARG A 78 -10.76 13.70 -7.82
N GLU A 79 -10.01 14.78 -7.62
CA GLU A 79 -9.67 15.73 -8.69
C GLU A 79 -9.08 15.04 -9.93
N ILE A 80 -8.28 13.98 -9.73
CA ILE A 80 -7.63 13.27 -10.83
C ILE A 80 -8.56 12.24 -11.46
N VAL A 81 -9.36 11.51 -10.66
CA VAL A 81 -9.99 10.24 -11.07
C VAL A 81 -11.48 10.40 -11.38
N GLU A 82 -12.21 11.27 -10.65
CA GLU A 82 -13.70 11.23 -10.62
C GLU A 82 -14.36 11.46 -11.98
N ASN A 83 -13.77 12.27 -12.85
CA ASN A 83 -14.31 12.57 -14.16
C ASN A 83 -13.63 11.80 -15.31
N GLN A 84 -12.81 10.82 -14.98
CA GLN A 84 -12.11 9.98 -15.96
C GLN A 84 -12.90 8.67 -16.20
N ARG A 85 -12.69 8.10 -17.39
CA ARG A 85 -13.24 6.77 -17.73
C ARG A 85 -12.21 5.67 -17.60
N GLU A 86 -10.94 6.06 -17.61
CA GLU A 86 -9.79 5.20 -17.51
C GLU A 86 -9.65 4.65 -16.09
N GLN A 87 -8.99 3.52 -15.96
CA GLN A 87 -8.70 2.87 -14.70
C GLN A 87 -7.46 3.49 -14.04
N PHE A 88 -7.54 3.74 -12.75
CA PHE A 88 -6.47 4.26 -11.92
C PHE A 88 -6.14 3.33 -10.76
N TYR A 89 -4.90 3.39 -10.32
CA TYR A 89 -4.39 2.66 -9.16
C TYR A 89 -3.89 3.66 -8.12
N LEU A 90 -4.35 3.50 -6.89
CA LEU A 90 -3.91 4.34 -5.76
C LEU A 90 -3.01 3.52 -4.84
N PHE A 91 -1.78 3.97 -4.69
CA PHE A 91 -0.80 3.42 -3.75
C PHE A 91 -0.60 4.41 -2.60
N VAL A 92 -0.84 3.97 -1.37
CA VAL A 92 -0.57 4.76 -0.17
C VAL A 92 0.36 3.98 0.75
N ASP A 93 1.58 4.47 0.90
CA ASP A 93 2.62 3.82 1.69
C ASP A 93 2.66 4.39 3.12
N GLU A 94 2.86 3.52 4.12
CA GLU A 94 2.96 3.84 5.55
C GLU A 94 1.73 4.58 6.12
N ILE A 95 0.52 4.04 5.91
CA ILE A 95 -0.75 4.68 6.31
C ILE A 95 -0.86 4.99 7.81
N GLN A 96 -0.07 4.34 8.68
CA GLN A 96 -0.03 4.66 10.10
C GLN A 96 0.59 6.05 10.39
N MET A 97 1.17 6.70 9.38
CA MET A 97 1.64 8.10 9.47
C MET A 97 0.52 9.11 9.21
N SER A 98 -0.69 8.64 8.90
CA SER A 98 -1.85 9.52 8.68
C SER A 98 -2.31 10.19 9.97
N ASP A 99 -2.91 11.36 9.81
CA ASP A 99 -3.50 12.13 10.90
C ASP A 99 -5.01 11.86 11.00
N GLU A 100 -5.57 12.11 12.17
CA GLU A 100 -7.01 12.29 12.35
C GLU A 100 -7.33 13.78 12.38
N VAL A 101 -8.29 14.22 11.59
CA VAL A 101 -8.64 15.63 11.47
C VAL A 101 -10.06 15.92 11.96
N PRO A 102 -10.34 17.12 12.51
CA PRO A 102 -11.69 17.50 12.88
C PRO A 102 -12.63 17.46 11.66
N ASN A 103 -13.86 17.02 11.87
CA ASN A 103 -14.89 17.14 10.83
C ASN A 103 -15.25 18.64 10.66
N PRO A 104 -15.05 19.23 9.48
CA PRO A 104 -15.29 20.67 9.25
C PRO A 104 -16.77 21.09 9.45
N TYR A 105 -17.70 20.13 9.38
CA TYR A 105 -19.13 20.36 9.58
C TYR A 105 -19.63 20.00 10.98
N ASN A 106 -18.82 19.31 11.78
CA ASN A 106 -19.09 18.97 13.18
C ASN A 106 -17.77 18.83 13.94
N PRO A 107 -17.10 19.94 14.30
CA PRO A 107 -15.76 19.94 14.91
C PRO A 107 -15.68 19.22 16.26
N ASP A 108 -16.78 19.18 17.02
CA ASP A 108 -16.88 18.52 18.34
C ASP A 108 -17.29 17.04 18.22
N GLY A 109 -17.58 16.57 17.02
CA GLY A 109 -17.98 15.20 16.74
C GLY A 109 -16.82 14.24 16.48
N LYS A 110 -17.12 13.09 15.89
CA LYS A 110 -16.11 12.12 15.48
C LYS A 110 -15.15 12.76 14.48
N LYS A 111 -13.85 12.61 14.72
CA LYS A 111 -12.81 13.01 13.76
C LYS A 111 -12.88 12.15 12.49
N ILE A 112 -12.44 12.74 11.40
CA ILE A 112 -12.28 12.05 10.12
C ILE A 112 -10.94 11.31 10.13
N THR A 113 -10.98 10.03 9.84
CA THR A 113 -9.83 9.14 9.79
C THR A 113 -9.43 8.82 8.34
N PHE A 114 -8.28 8.21 8.19
CA PHE A 114 -7.85 7.71 6.88
C PHE A 114 -8.77 6.59 6.34
N TYR A 115 -9.37 5.82 7.24
CA TYR A 115 -10.39 4.83 6.89
C TYR A 115 -11.61 5.48 6.22
N ASP A 116 -12.11 6.58 6.79
CA ASP A 116 -13.25 7.31 6.23
C ASP A 116 -12.94 7.78 4.80
N ALA A 117 -11.72 8.32 4.58
CA ALA A 117 -11.26 8.75 3.25
C ALA A 117 -11.16 7.58 2.25
N LEU A 118 -10.56 6.46 2.64
CA LEU A 118 -10.43 5.29 1.75
C LEU A 118 -11.78 4.65 1.45
N ASN A 119 -12.68 4.59 2.45
CA ASN A 119 -14.02 4.07 2.24
C ASN A 119 -14.85 4.94 1.30
N ASP A 120 -14.68 6.26 1.35
CA ASP A 120 -15.26 7.19 0.40
C ASP A 120 -14.68 7.00 -1.02
N LEU A 121 -13.37 6.90 -1.16
CA LEU A 121 -12.69 6.66 -2.44
C LEU A 121 -13.06 5.32 -3.08
N LYS A 122 -13.41 4.29 -2.33
CA LYS A 122 -13.95 3.02 -2.85
C LYS A 122 -15.21 3.19 -3.68
N SER A 123 -15.95 4.29 -3.53
CA SER A 123 -17.12 4.58 -4.36
C SER A 123 -16.78 4.86 -5.83
N LEU A 124 -15.50 5.15 -6.13
CA LEU A 124 -15.02 5.37 -7.49
C LEU A 124 -14.76 4.02 -8.16
N SER A 125 -15.63 3.62 -9.09
CA SER A 125 -15.56 2.31 -9.76
C SER A 125 -14.32 2.13 -10.67
N ASN A 126 -13.64 3.22 -11.00
CA ASN A 126 -12.44 3.25 -11.82
C ASN A 126 -11.15 3.44 -10.99
N LEU A 127 -11.21 3.22 -9.67
CA LEU A 127 -10.07 3.33 -8.77
C LEU A 127 -9.85 2.02 -8.00
N ASP A 128 -8.64 1.47 -8.09
CA ASP A 128 -8.22 0.32 -7.30
C ASP A 128 -7.19 0.74 -6.25
N ILE A 129 -7.39 0.34 -4.97
CA ILE A 129 -6.70 0.95 -3.82
C ILE A 129 -5.81 -0.07 -3.12
N TYR A 130 -4.55 0.30 -2.94
CA TYR A 130 -3.51 -0.47 -2.27
C TYR A 130 -2.83 0.37 -1.19
N VAL A 131 -2.79 -0.15 0.03
CA VAL A 131 -2.17 0.56 1.15
C VAL A 131 -1.16 -0.32 1.85
N THR A 132 -0.09 0.27 2.37
CA THR A 132 0.87 -0.44 3.23
C THR A 132 0.90 0.13 4.63
N GLY A 133 1.29 -0.69 5.58
CA GLY A 133 1.55 -0.24 6.94
C GLY A 133 2.27 -1.28 7.79
N SER A 134 2.93 -0.82 8.85
CA SER A 134 3.65 -1.70 9.77
C SER A 134 2.73 -2.27 10.85
N ASN A 135 2.86 -3.57 11.14
CA ASN A 135 1.99 -4.33 12.05
C ASN A 135 1.82 -3.74 13.45
N SER A 136 2.86 -3.08 14.00
CA SER A 136 2.86 -2.67 15.40
C SER A 136 1.84 -1.56 15.73
N ARG A 137 1.49 -0.72 14.76
CA ARG A 137 0.50 0.35 14.93
C ARG A 137 -0.83 0.06 14.23
N MET A 138 -0.81 -0.69 13.12
CA MET A 138 -2.05 -1.08 12.44
C MET A 138 -2.86 -2.12 13.20
N LEU A 139 -2.21 -3.04 13.96
CA LEU A 139 -2.91 -4.02 14.80
C LEU A 139 -3.49 -3.41 16.08
N SER A 140 -2.94 -2.30 16.54
CA SER A 140 -3.43 -1.56 17.71
C SER A 140 -4.38 -0.39 17.36
N SER A 141 -4.48 -0.05 16.09
CA SER A 141 -5.37 1.01 15.62
C SER A 141 -6.66 0.45 15.05
N ASP A 142 -7.72 1.20 15.20
CA ASP A 142 -9.06 0.91 14.67
C ASP A 142 -9.07 0.69 13.15
N ILE A 143 -8.00 1.11 12.43
CA ILE A 143 -7.87 1.00 10.98
C ILE A 143 -8.05 -0.45 10.49
N LEU A 144 -7.27 -1.42 11.02
CA LEU A 144 -7.45 -2.83 10.63
C LEU A 144 -8.75 -3.43 11.14
N THR A 145 -9.23 -2.96 12.30
CA THR A 145 -10.51 -3.41 12.86
C THR A 145 -11.67 -2.90 12.01
N GLU A 146 -11.58 -1.67 11.53
CA GLU A 146 -12.57 -1.05 10.63
C GLU A 146 -12.51 -1.65 9.21
N PHE A 147 -11.33 -2.07 8.74
CA PHE A 147 -11.18 -2.79 7.47
C PHE A 147 -11.51 -4.29 7.54
N ARG A 148 -11.69 -4.89 8.74
CA ARG A 148 -12.04 -6.31 8.86
C ARG A 148 -13.33 -6.64 8.09
N GLY A 149 -13.20 -7.59 7.15
CA GLY A 149 -14.30 -8.02 6.29
C GLY A 149 -14.62 -7.08 5.11
N ARG A 150 -13.80 -6.02 4.89
CA ARG A 150 -13.94 -5.06 3.78
C ARG A 150 -12.62 -4.76 3.08
N SER A 151 -11.60 -5.58 3.31
CA SER A 151 -10.28 -5.46 2.71
C SER A 151 -9.63 -6.83 2.55
N ASP A 152 -8.72 -6.92 1.59
CA ASP A 152 -7.86 -8.09 1.41
C ASP A 152 -6.49 -7.85 2.05
N GLU A 153 -6.18 -8.67 3.05
CA GLU A 153 -4.89 -8.57 3.72
C GLU A 153 -3.82 -9.41 3.04
N ILE A 154 -2.69 -8.79 2.76
CA ILE A 154 -1.47 -9.43 2.28
C ILE A 154 -0.37 -9.23 3.32
N ARG A 155 -0.11 -10.28 4.10
CA ARG A 155 0.91 -10.24 5.13
C ARG A 155 2.27 -10.60 4.54
N VAL A 156 3.16 -9.60 4.47
CA VAL A 156 4.52 -9.74 3.97
C VAL A 156 5.46 -10.09 5.13
N HIS A 157 6.18 -11.19 4.96
CA HIS A 157 7.22 -11.62 5.90
C HIS A 157 8.59 -11.07 5.49
N PRO A 158 9.55 -10.97 6.42
CA PRO A 158 10.95 -10.72 6.08
C PRO A 158 11.43 -11.68 4.99
N LEU A 159 12.49 -11.27 4.30
CA LEU A 159 13.09 -12.04 3.23
C LEU A 159 13.48 -13.44 3.73
N SER A 160 12.98 -14.47 3.07
CA SER A 160 13.39 -15.83 3.36
C SER A 160 14.75 -16.15 2.74
N PHE A 161 15.47 -17.13 3.30
CA PHE A 161 16.71 -17.59 2.68
C PHE A 161 16.52 -18.05 1.26
N ALA A 162 15.42 -18.71 0.95
CA ALA A 162 15.13 -19.19 -0.40
C ALA A 162 14.97 -18.04 -1.42
N GLU A 163 14.26 -16.97 -1.03
CA GLU A 163 14.11 -15.75 -1.86
C GLU A 163 15.46 -15.05 -2.06
N TYR A 164 16.25 -14.92 -1.00
CA TYR A 164 17.59 -14.34 -1.05
C TYR A 164 18.52 -15.17 -1.93
N TYR A 165 18.62 -16.47 -1.67
CA TYR A 165 19.51 -17.39 -2.39
C TYR A 165 19.18 -17.46 -3.88
N SER A 166 17.91 -17.47 -4.25
CA SER A 166 17.50 -17.47 -5.67
C SER A 166 17.93 -16.20 -6.42
N ALA A 167 18.11 -15.08 -5.71
CA ALA A 167 18.55 -13.83 -6.32
C ALA A 167 20.09 -13.67 -6.36
N VAL A 168 20.79 -14.21 -5.36
CA VAL A 168 22.26 -14.05 -5.22
C VAL A 168 23.00 -15.18 -5.88
N GLY A 169 22.52 -16.43 -5.74
CA GLY A 169 23.23 -17.63 -6.18
C GLY A 169 24.51 -17.89 -5.36
N GLY A 170 25.42 -18.68 -5.90
CA GLY A 170 26.71 -18.98 -5.32
C GLY A 170 26.68 -20.11 -4.28
N ASP A 171 27.61 -20.10 -3.31
CA ASP A 171 27.63 -21.05 -2.22
C ASP A 171 26.54 -20.78 -1.19
N LYS A 172 25.90 -21.85 -0.69
CA LYS A 172 24.78 -21.72 0.25
C LYS A 172 25.18 -21.24 1.64
N GLU A 173 26.35 -21.64 2.12
CA GLU A 173 26.85 -21.28 3.44
C GLU A 173 27.19 -19.78 3.45
N ASP A 174 27.92 -19.31 2.43
CA ASP A 174 28.24 -17.89 2.25
C ASP A 174 26.97 -17.04 2.11
N ALA A 175 26.00 -17.50 1.32
CA ALA A 175 24.72 -16.79 1.14
C ALA A 175 23.93 -16.73 2.45
N PHE A 176 23.95 -17.76 3.27
CA PHE A 176 23.27 -17.80 4.55
C PHE A 176 23.91 -16.84 5.58
N GLU A 177 25.24 -16.80 5.64
CA GLU A 177 25.95 -15.86 6.52
C GLU A 177 25.71 -14.41 6.11
N ASN A 178 25.74 -14.12 4.81
CA ASN A 178 25.46 -12.79 4.28
C ASN A 178 24.02 -12.33 4.58
N LEU A 179 23.03 -13.23 4.49
CA LEU A 179 21.64 -12.89 4.87
C LEU A 179 21.49 -12.58 6.36
N ARG A 180 22.25 -13.25 7.23
CA ARG A 180 22.23 -12.99 8.68
C ARG A 180 22.85 -11.66 9.07
N ALA A 181 23.70 -11.10 8.21
CA ALA A 181 24.37 -9.82 8.43
C ALA A 181 23.54 -8.59 7.96
N LEU A 182 22.41 -8.82 7.26
CA LEU A 182 21.44 -7.79 6.85
C LEU A 182 20.42 -7.49 7.96
#